data_d5ef368347bef55b6dda634098499771
#
_entry.id   d5ef368347bef55b6dda634098499771
#
_cell.length_a   1.000
_cell.length_b   1.000
_cell.length_c   1.000
_cell.angle_alpha   90.00
_cell.angle_beta   90.00
_cell.angle_gamma   90.00
#
_symmetry.space_group_name_H-M   'P 1'
#
loop_
_entity.id
_entity.type
_entity.pdbx_description
1 polymer ?
#
loop_
_entity_poly.entity_id
_entity_poly.type
_entity_poly.pdbx_seq_one_letter_code
_entity_poly.pdbx_strand_id
1 'polypeptide(L)'
;MTTKSSASPGMPLRDYRVHRYVNAFCPECHNEQPDRPLAEVQRLSGWLADRDGVIYLERGCRTHGVQRTLYDESAEILSYLEQWTAPTKIHTPDLAGNFKPVPEAYEDGLPEMQTQHTCILLEDITDHCNLKCPTCFAESSPAASAVAPLAEVLASVDAKLSRENNRIDVLMLSGGEPTLYPWLEQLLEQLVARPIVRILINSNGLRIANDDAFVETLKKYRERVEIYLQYDGEEPESSRYHRGADIRRFKARALERLSAAGVFTTLTMTAALGVNDHEIGNVIRRAMQTPFVGGVTIQPVFGSGRSAGIDAMDRLTHTGVLARLGPQTEGEVTWQDLTALPCSHPHCCSVGYLLRDDSGSWRSLTSLVGHDRLKEFLDLNPDLIANRIADSNINQALKDSVKQSLLDLLSEQSSLSHPSIGSLWKDICVGCDLGIGTLTQLATSALPGQHKRLRSFLGERVKRITIKPFMDINTMIEERLTQCCVHVATVNETPAADGSAVHQCAPFCAVQAWAPLSKRRISTATGSPALAGVSDERAPAFAPGTDGATASAAAPAQSAAFTSDSSRLIPVKSRR
;
A
#
# COMPACT_ATOMS: atom_id res chain seq x y z
N MET A 1 -8.50 -63.16 -36.39
CA MET A 1 -9.05 -62.48 -35.19
C MET A 1 -8.20 -61.25 -34.92
N THR A 2 -8.61 -60.11 -35.41
CA THR A 2 -7.90 -58.82 -35.24
C THR A 2 -8.54 -58.10 -34.06
N THR A 3 -7.83 -57.99 -32.97
CA THR A 3 -8.22 -57.23 -31.76
C THR A 3 -8.15 -55.75 -32.08
N LYS A 4 -9.32 -55.10 -32.16
CA LYS A 4 -9.41 -53.64 -32.17
C LYS A 4 -9.00 -53.08 -30.78
N SER A 5 -7.85 -52.41 -30.70
CA SER A 5 -7.46 -51.58 -29.57
C SER A 5 -8.47 -50.46 -29.44
N SER A 6 -9.26 -50.44 -28.37
CA SER A 6 -10.08 -49.30 -27.99
C SER A 6 -9.17 -48.22 -27.42
N ALA A 7 -8.88 -47.20 -28.22
CA ALA A 7 -8.25 -45.98 -27.73
C ALA A 7 -9.19 -45.34 -26.69
N SER A 8 -8.72 -45.20 -25.46
CA SER A 8 -9.40 -44.40 -24.44
C SER A 8 -9.62 -43.01 -24.98
N PRO A 9 -10.80 -42.37 -24.78
CA PRO A 9 -11.01 -41.00 -25.19
C PRO A 9 -9.98 -40.13 -24.45
N GLY A 10 -9.11 -39.49 -25.24
CA GLY A 10 -8.10 -38.59 -24.69
C GLY A 10 -8.80 -37.54 -23.81
N MET A 11 -8.32 -37.43 -22.60
CA MET A 11 -8.76 -36.36 -21.70
C MET A 11 -8.59 -35.01 -22.45
N PRO A 12 -9.61 -34.16 -22.54
CA PRO A 12 -9.47 -32.88 -23.25
C PRO A 12 -8.27 -32.15 -22.69
N LEU A 13 -7.36 -31.74 -23.58
CA LEU A 13 -6.23 -30.88 -23.20
C LEU A 13 -6.81 -29.67 -22.48
N ARG A 14 -6.24 -29.36 -21.31
CA ARG A 14 -6.65 -28.16 -20.58
C ARG A 14 -6.40 -26.94 -21.48
N ASP A 15 -7.37 -26.06 -21.59
CA ASP A 15 -7.30 -24.82 -22.36
C ASP A 15 -6.54 -23.69 -21.60
N TYR A 16 -5.73 -24.05 -20.62
CA TYR A 16 -4.95 -23.15 -19.79
C TYR A 16 -3.67 -23.81 -19.29
N ARG A 17 -2.68 -22.97 -18.98
CA ARG A 17 -1.46 -23.34 -18.25
C ARG A 17 -1.64 -23.05 -16.76
N VAL A 18 -1.25 -23.97 -15.88
CA VAL A 18 -1.18 -23.67 -14.45
C VAL A 18 0.05 -22.80 -14.20
N HIS A 19 -0.18 -21.58 -13.74
CA HIS A 19 0.87 -20.65 -13.33
C HIS A 19 1.39 -21.03 -11.94
N ARG A 20 0.47 -21.24 -10.97
CA ARG A 20 0.79 -21.63 -9.58
C ARG A 20 -0.39 -22.35 -8.93
N TYR A 21 -0.11 -23.32 -8.05
CA TYR A 21 -1.10 -23.85 -7.12
C TYR A 21 -1.14 -22.99 -5.87
N VAL A 22 -2.33 -22.79 -5.29
CA VAL A 22 -2.58 -21.91 -4.14
C VAL A 22 -3.65 -22.49 -3.23
N ASN A 23 -3.66 -22.07 -1.97
CA ASN A 23 -4.79 -22.25 -1.08
C ASN A 23 -5.72 -21.02 -1.17
N ALA A 24 -7.00 -21.25 -1.42
CA ALA A 24 -7.99 -20.20 -1.63
C ALA A 24 -9.23 -20.41 -0.76
N PHE A 25 -10.21 -19.55 -0.89
CA PHE A 25 -11.46 -19.58 -0.12
C PHE A 25 -12.65 -19.44 -1.06
N CYS A 26 -13.81 -19.99 -0.67
CA CYS A 26 -15.03 -19.90 -1.47
C CYS A 26 -15.78 -18.58 -1.16
N PRO A 27 -15.97 -17.69 -2.13
CA PRO A 27 -16.72 -16.45 -1.92
C PRO A 27 -18.18 -16.70 -1.56
N GLU A 28 -18.81 -17.71 -2.14
CA GLU A 28 -20.23 -18.02 -1.88
C GLU A 28 -20.44 -18.57 -0.48
N CYS A 29 -19.60 -19.51 -0.03
CA CYS A 29 -19.62 -19.97 1.36
C CYS A 29 -19.38 -18.82 2.36
N HIS A 30 -18.54 -17.85 1.98
CA HIS A 30 -18.30 -16.67 2.79
C HIS A 30 -19.53 -15.75 2.84
N ASN A 31 -20.14 -15.47 1.69
CA ASN A 31 -21.32 -14.61 1.59
C ASN A 31 -22.56 -15.21 2.29
N GLU A 32 -22.70 -16.54 2.26
CA GLU A 32 -23.76 -17.24 2.99
C GLU A 32 -23.60 -17.15 4.51
N GLN A 33 -22.37 -17.09 5.02
CA GLN A 33 -22.06 -17.05 6.46
C GLN A 33 -20.88 -16.12 6.74
N PRO A 34 -21.09 -14.79 6.65
CA PRO A 34 -20.02 -13.80 6.85
C PRO A 34 -19.49 -13.75 8.29
N ASP A 35 -20.29 -14.17 9.28
CA ASP A 35 -19.92 -14.24 10.70
C ASP A 35 -19.34 -15.59 11.13
N ARG A 36 -19.03 -16.48 10.16
CA ARG A 36 -18.46 -17.81 10.46
C ARG A 36 -17.18 -17.68 11.29
N PRO A 37 -17.02 -18.46 12.39
CA PRO A 37 -15.79 -18.50 13.16
C PRO A 37 -14.58 -18.81 12.27
N LEU A 38 -13.45 -18.16 12.49
CA LEU A 38 -12.25 -18.34 11.66
C LEU A 38 -11.74 -19.79 11.64
N ALA A 39 -11.88 -20.52 12.75
CA ALA A 39 -11.52 -21.93 12.84
C ALA A 39 -12.36 -22.85 11.92
N GLU A 40 -13.52 -22.38 11.48
CA GLU A 40 -14.43 -23.11 10.60
C GLU A 40 -14.30 -22.71 9.13
N VAL A 41 -13.46 -21.70 8.82
CA VAL A 41 -13.20 -21.27 7.43
C VAL A 41 -12.40 -22.35 6.71
N GLN A 42 -13.01 -22.92 5.67
CA GLN A 42 -12.39 -23.99 4.89
C GLN A 42 -11.41 -23.43 3.85
N ARG A 43 -10.19 -23.95 3.88
CA ARG A 43 -9.20 -23.75 2.82
C ARG A 43 -9.53 -24.68 1.67
N LEU A 44 -9.48 -24.15 0.45
CA LEU A 44 -9.73 -24.89 -0.79
C LEU A 44 -8.45 -24.97 -1.60
N SER A 45 -8.19 -26.11 -2.21
CA SER A 45 -7.18 -26.18 -3.26
C SER A 45 -7.63 -25.37 -4.47
N GLY A 46 -6.76 -24.48 -4.93
CA GLY A 46 -6.96 -23.64 -6.08
C GLY A 46 -5.71 -23.56 -6.94
N TRP A 47 -5.80 -22.89 -8.04
CA TRP A 47 -4.67 -22.60 -8.92
C TRP A 47 -4.86 -21.29 -9.65
N LEU A 48 -3.77 -20.62 -9.94
CA LEU A 48 -3.71 -19.51 -10.86
C LEU A 48 -3.59 -20.08 -12.28
N ALA A 49 -4.62 -19.89 -13.08
CA ALA A 49 -4.72 -20.37 -14.45
C ALA A 49 -4.33 -19.25 -15.42
N ASP A 50 -3.28 -19.46 -16.19
CA ASP A 50 -2.92 -18.59 -17.31
C ASP A 50 -3.75 -19.01 -18.53
N ARG A 51 -4.62 -18.13 -18.98
CA ARG A 51 -5.43 -18.25 -20.18
C ARG A 51 -5.10 -17.09 -21.12
N ASP A 52 -4.31 -17.39 -22.14
CA ASP A 52 -3.91 -16.40 -23.16
C ASP A 52 -3.25 -15.13 -22.55
N GLY A 53 -2.44 -15.31 -21.50
CA GLY A 53 -1.73 -14.22 -20.84
C GLY A 53 -2.51 -13.52 -19.73
N VAL A 54 -3.75 -13.93 -19.45
CA VAL A 54 -4.57 -13.43 -18.34
C VAL A 54 -4.63 -14.47 -17.23
N ILE A 55 -4.46 -14.05 -16.00
CA ILE A 55 -4.44 -14.94 -14.84
C ILE A 55 -5.81 -14.94 -14.14
N TYR A 56 -6.34 -16.15 -13.97
CA TYR A 56 -7.57 -16.39 -13.22
C TYR A 56 -7.29 -17.25 -11.99
N LEU A 57 -7.89 -16.90 -10.86
CA LEU A 57 -7.94 -17.77 -9.70
C LEU A 57 -9.11 -18.75 -9.89
N GLU A 58 -8.80 -20.03 -10.02
CA GLU A 58 -9.77 -21.12 -10.08
C GLU A 58 -9.69 -21.98 -8.83
N ARG A 59 -10.83 -22.38 -8.29
CA ARG A 59 -10.94 -23.17 -7.06
C ARG A 59 -12.18 -24.04 -7.07
N GLY A 60 -12.09 -25.20 -6.44
CA GLY A 60 -13.20 -26.17 -6.35
C GLY A 60 -13.82 -26.18 -4.96
N CYS A 61 -15.05 -25.72 -4.83
CA CYS A 61 -15.85 -25.85 -3.62
C CYS A 61 -16.78 -27.08 -3.72
N ARG A 62 -16.88 -27.86 -2.65
CA ARG A 62 -17.76 -29.05 -2.63
C ARG A 62 -19.24 -28.67 -2.79
N THR A 63 -19.64 -27.51 -2.26
CA THR A 63 -21.02 -27.02 -2.30
C THR A 63 -21.31 -26.23 -3.57
N HIS A 64 -20.36 -25.34 -3.99
CA HIS A 64 -20.60 -24.36 -5.05
C HIS A 64 -19.88 -24.70 -6.38
N GLY A 65 -19.23 -25.87 -6.46
CA GLY A 65 -18.55 -26.30 -7.67
C GLY A 65 -17.27 -25.51 -7.95
N VAL A 66 -16.88 -25.49 -9.23
CA VAL A 66 -15.69 -24.75 -9.69
C VAL A 66 -16.03 -23.27 -9.89
N GLN A 67 -15.24 -22.41 -9.28
CA GLN A 67 -15.38 -20.96 -9.35
C GLN A 67 -14.16 -20.33 -10.00
N ARG A 68 -14.36 -19.27 -10.76
CA ARG A 68 -13.31 -18.51 -11.43
C ARG A 68 -13.45 -17.03 -11.10
N THR A 69 -12.32 -16.37 -10.89
CA THR A 69 -12.22 -14.92 -10.65
C THR A 69 -11.05 -14.37 -11.46
N LEU A 70 -11.18 -13.19 -12.03
CA LEU A 70 -10.04 -12.48 -12.60
C LEU A 70 -9.07 -12.16 -11.46
N TYR A 71 -7.85 -12.72 -11.55
CA TYR A 71 -6.81 -12.50 -10.55
C TYR A 71 -5.85 -11.39 -10.99
N ASP A 72 -5.38 -11.45 -12.24
CA ASP A 72 -4.49 -10.44 -12.80
C ASP A 72 -4.58 -10.37 -14.33
N GLU A 73 -4.39 -9.16 -14.90
CA GLU A 73 -4.56 -8.89 -16.33
C GLU A 73 -3.36 -9.33 -17.18
N SER A 74 -2.16 -9.54 -16.58
CA SER A 74 -0.95 -9.89 -17.31
C SER A 74 -0.10 -10.93 -16.60
N ALA A 75 0.00 -12.12 -17.19
CA ALA A 75 0.90 -13.18 -16.75
C ALA A 75 2.38 -12.81 -16.89
N GLU A 76 2.74 -12.00 -17.90
CA GLU A 76 4.10 -11.51 -18.12
C GLU A 76 4.57 -10.63 -16.96
N ILE A 77 3.78 -9.60 -16.64
CA ILE A 77 4.12 -8.66 -15.56
C ILE A 77 4.11 -9.37 -14.20
N LEU A 78 3.15 -10.30 -13.99
CA LEU A 78 3.09 -11.06 -12.75
C LEU A 78 4.34 -11.94 -12.57
N SER A 79 4.77 -12.63 -13.64
CA SER A 79 6.00 -13.43 -13.64
C SER A 79 7.25 -12.59 -13.42
N TYR A 80 7.29 -11.36 -13.94
CA TYR A 80 8.36 -10.42 -13.66
C TYR A 80 8.41 -10.04 -12.17
N LEU A 81 7.27 -9.74 -11.55
CA LEU A 81 7.24 -9.42 -10.12
C LEU A 81 7.70 -10.59 -9.23
N GLU A 82 7.39 -11.80 -9.63
CA GLU A 82 7.80 -13.01 -8.90
C GLU A 82 9.32 -13.24 -8.87
N GLN A 83 10.07 -12.62 -9.78
CA GLN A 83 11.55 -12.69 -9.78
C GLN A 83 12.18 -11.89 -8.64
N TRP A 84 11.43 -10.97 -8.02
CA TRP A 84 11.90 -10.06 -6.97
C TRP A 84 11.58 -10.57 -5.56
N THR A 85 11.35 -11.87 -5.39
CA THR A 85 11.13 -12.47 -4.08
C THR A 85 12.39 -12.42 -3.24
N ALA A 86 12.28 -11.91 -2.01
CA ALA A 86 13.30 -12.09 -0.99
C ALA A 86 12.86 -13.19 -0.01
N PRO A 87 13.80 -13.77 0.75
CA PRO A 87 13.44 -14.65 1.87
C PRO A 87 12.45 -13.96 2.80
N THR A 88 11.46 -14.69 3.26
CA THR A 88 10.47 -14.21 4.23
C THR A 88 11.17 -13.67 5.46
N LYS A 89 10.87 -12.43 5.83
CA LYS A 89 11.50 -11.75 6.94
C LYS A 89 10.72 -12.03 8.21
N ILE A 90 11.24 -12.92 9.03
CA ILE A 90 10.62 -13.31 10.31
C ILE A 90 11.14 -12.45 11.47
N HIS A 91 12.27 -11.77 11.29
CA HIS A 91 12.94 -11.00 12.33
C HIS A 91 12.98 -9.52 11.99
N THR A 92 12.72 -8.69 12.99
CA THR A 92 12.92 -7.24 12.90
C THR A 92 14.05 -6.85 13.83
N PRO A 93 15.13 -6.21 13.33
CA PRO A 93 16.13 -5.65 14.22
C PRO A 93 15.54 -4.47 15.01
N ASP A 94 16.04 -4.22 16.22
CA ASP A 94 15.76 -2.98 16.94
C ASP A 94 16.37 -1.76 16.22
N LEU A 95 16.20 -0.57 16.79
CA LEU A 95 16.76 0.66 16.21
C LEU A 95 18.30 0.69 16.24
N ALA A 96 18.93 -0.14 17.07
CA ALA A 96 20.39 -0.30 17.14
C ALA A 96 20.91 -1.41 16.20
N GLY A 97 20.01 -2.15 15.52
CA GLY A 97 20.35 -3.22 14.58
C GLY A 97 20.47 -4.61 15.22
N ASN A 98 20.10 -4.78 16.50
CA ASN A 98 20.14 -6.09 17.14
C ASN A 98 18.89 -6.91 16.80
N PHE A 99 19.05 -8.22 16.69
CA PHE A 99 17.96 -9.16 16.41
C PHE A 99 17.60 -9.96 17.65
N LYS A 100 16.31 -10.15 17.89
CA LYS A 100 15.82 -11.17 18.82
C LYS A 100 15.95 -12.56 18.18
N PRO A 101 16.34 -13.58 18.94
CA PRO A 101 16.64 -14.92 18.38
C PRO A 101 15.39 -15.67 17.89
N VAL A 102 14.21 -15.41 18.40
CA VAL A 102 12.95 -16.05 18.03
C VAL A 102 11.87 -14.98 17.86
N PRO A 103 11.00 -15.11 16.84
CA PRO A 103 9.86 -14.21 16.71
C PRO A 103 8.90 -14.43 17.88
N GLU A 104 8.95 -13.59 18.90
CA GLU A 104 7.94 -13.56 19.98
C GLU A 104 6.51 -13.42 19.42
N ALA A 105 6.40 -12.92 18.20
CA ALA A 105 5.16 -12.85 17.46
C ALA A 105 4.38 -14.17 17.38
N TYR A 106 5.05 -15.30 17.44
CA TYR A 106 4.39 -16.61 17.41
C TYR A 106 3.96 -17.12 18.80
N GLU A 107 4.60 -16.62 19.85
CA GLU A 107 4.27 -17.00 21.23
C GLU A 107 3.00 -16.28 21.73
N ASP A 108 2.65 -15.14 21.12
CA ASP A 108 1.60 -14.25 21.57
C ASP A 108 0.24 -14.44 20.85
N GLY A 109 0.06 -15.54 20.14
CA GLY A 109 -1.19 -15.85 19.49
C GLY A 109 -1.52 -14.95 18.31
N LEU A 110 -0.53 -14.59 17.51
CA LEU A 110 -0.78 -14.03 16.20
C LEU A 110 -1.64 -15.00 15.39
N PRO A 111 -2.53 -14.51 14.52
CA PRO A 111 -3.33 -15.37 13.67
C PRO A 111 -2.43 -16.40 12.97
N GLU A 112 -2.84 -17.67 12.93
CA GLU A 112 -2.12 -18.73 12.23
C GLU A 112 -1.81 -18.41 10.76
N MET A 113 -2.55 -17.43 10.20
CA MET A 113 -2.37 -16.94 8.84
C MET A 113 -1.21 -15.96 8.67
N GLN A 114 -0.50 -15.61 9.74
CA GLN A 114 0.58 -14.64 9.69
C GLN A 114 1.92 -15.27 10.06
N THR A 115 2.91 -15.15 9.16
CA THR A 115 4.29 -15.60 9.39
C THR A 115 5.31 -14.47 9.26
N GLN A 116 4.86 -13.23 9.03
CA GLN A 116 5.69 -12.08 8.69
C GLN A 116 5.67 -11.05 9.82
N HIS A 117 6.81 -10.35 10.04
CA HIS A 117 6.83 -9.18 10.92
C HIS A 117 5.95 -8.06 10.35
N THR A 118 5.61 -7.07 11.18
CA THR A 118 4.80 -5.94 10.78
C THR A 118 5.66 -4.81 10.22
N CYS A 119 5.59 -4.55 8.90
CA CYS A 119 6.17 -3.34 8.30
C CYS A 119 5.26 -2.12 8.50
N ILE A 120 3.93 -2.32 8.41
CA ILE A 120 2.94 -1.25 8.60
C ILE A 120 1.89 -1.77 9.58
N LEU A 121 1.77 -1.10 10.73
CA LEU A 121 0.68 -1.30 11.68
C LEU A 121 -0.38 -0.23 11.45
N LEU A 122 -1.62 -0.64 11.17
CA LEU A 122 -2.77 0.24 11.13
C LEU A 122 -3.45 0.25 12.49
N GLU A 123 -3.64 1.44 13.05
CA GLU A 123 -4.44 1.69 14.24
C GLU A 123 -5.71 2.44 13.83
N ASP A 124 -6.85 1.78 13.92
CA ASP A 124 -8.15 2.40 13.67
C ASP A 124 -8.60 3.11 14.93
N ILE A 125 -8.34 4.42 15.03
CA ILE A 125 -8.54 5.21 16.25
C ILE A 125 -9.96 5.78 16.37
N THR A 126 -10.75 5.76 15.29
CA THR A 126 -12.13 6.21 15.27
C THR A 126 -12.86 5.65 14.04
N ASP A 127 -14.16 5.38 14.17
CA ASP A 127 -15.04 5.05 13.05
C ASP A 127 -15.76 6.30 12.50
N HIS A 128 -15.68 7.43 13.22
CA HIS A 128 -16.29 8.69 12.80
C HIS A 128 -15.53 9.30 11.59
N CYS A 129 -16.29 9.78 10.61
CA CYS A 129 -15.75 10.45 9.42
C CYS A 129 -16.69 11.56 8.96
N ASN A 130 -16.17 12.69 8.53
CA ASN A 130 -16.97 13.79 7.96
C ASN A 130 -17.37 13.56 6.49
N LEU A 131 -17.08 12.38 5.92
CA LEU A 131 -17.52 11.93 4.60
C LEU A 131 -18.26 10.58 4.70
N LYS A 132 -19.13 10.31 3.72
CA LYS A 132 -19.76 9.01 3.48
C LYS A 132 -19.39 8.51 2.08
N CYS A 133 -18.12 8.17 1.90
CA CYS A 133 -17.56 7.77 0.61
C CYS A 133 -18.24 6.51 0.06
N PRO A 134 -18.71 6.50 -1.22
CA PRO A 134 -19.31 5.32 -1.83
C PRO A 134 -18.39 4.08 -1.86
N THR A 135 -17.08 4.27 -2.00
CA THR A 135 -16.09 3.19 -2.06
C THR A 135 -15.30 3.00 -0.77
N CYS A 136 -15.87 3.34 0.39
CA CYS A 136 -15.19 3.20 1.67
C CYS A 136 -15.16 1.74 2.14
N PHE A 137 -13.98 1.17 2.27
CA PHE A 137 -13.78 -0.19 2.78
C PHE A 137 -14.09 -0.32 4.29
N ALA A 138 -13.97 0.78 5.07
CA ALA A 138 -14.22 0.82 6.51
C ALA A 138 -15.67 1.17 6.89
N GLU A 139 -16.53 1.46 5.91
CA GLU A 139 -17.93 1.86 6.09
C GLU A 139 -18.15 3.08 6.99
N SER A 140 -17.09 3.83 7.27
CA SER A 140 -17.14 5.03 8.12
C SER A 140 -18.08 6.10 7.58
N SER A 141 -18.67 6.88 8.47
CA SER A 141 -19.64 7.92 8.10
C SER A 141 -19.77 8.97 9.21
N PRO A 142 -20.44 10.10 8.95
CA PRO A 142 -20.78 11.07 9.99
C PRO A 142 -21.69 10.55 11.10
N ALA A 143 -22.41 9.46 10.85
CA ALA A 143 -23.27 8.83 11.85
C ALA A 143 -22.52 7.84 12.76
N ALA A 144 -21.31 7.41 12.37
CA ALA A 144 -20.48 6.56 13.22
C ALA A 144 -19.90 7.40 14.36
N SER A 145 -19.84 6.83 15.57
CA SER A 145 -19.43 7.55 16.79
C SER A 145 -18.40 6.81 17.64
N ALA A 146 -17.92 5.64 17.19
CA ALA A 146 -16.92 4.90 17.93
C ALA A 146 -15.56 5.63 17.86
N VAL A 147 -14.96 5.81 19.04
CA VAL A 147 -13.66 6.47 19.21
C VAL A 147 -12.85 5.66 20.21
N ALA A 148 -11.68 5.17 19.83
CA ALA A 148 -10.82 4.42 20.73
C ALA A 148 -10.28 5.35 21.84
N PRO A 149 -10.35 4.97 23.13
CA PRO A 149 -9.72 5.75 24.20
C PRO A 149 -8.21 5.91 23.98
N LEU A 150 -7.66 7.08 24.30
CA LEU A 150 -6.23 7.36 24.10
C LEU A 150 -5.33 6.30 24.77
N ALA A 151 -5.68 5.90 26.00
CA ALA A 151 -4.91 4.91 26.75
C ALA A 151 -4.91 3.54 26.05
N GLU A 152 -6.01 3.16 25.42
CA GLU A 152 -6.15 1.89 24.69
C GLU A 152 -5.30 1.87 23.41
N VAL A 153 -5.33 2.97 22.64
CA VAL A 153 -4.47 3.12 21.46
C VAL A 153 -2.99 3.02 21.84
N LEU A 154 -2.59 3.69 22.93
CA LEU A 154 -1.20 3.63 23.41
C LEU A 154 -0.82 2.23 23.92
N ALA A 155 -1.73 1.55 24.63
CA ALA A 155 -1.51 0.17 25.10
C ALA A 155 -1.34 -0.80 23.92
N SER A 156 -2.12 -0.65 22.84
CA SER A 156 -1.99 -1.42 21.62
C SER A 156 -0.62 -1.23 20.98
N VAL A 157 -0.20 0.02 20.81
CA VAL A 157 1.12 0.35 20.25
C VAL A 157 2.25 -0.20 21.10
N ASP A 158 2.16 -0.08 22.43
CA ASP A 158 3.18 -0.57 23.36
C ASP A 158 3.25 -2.11 23.37
N ALA A 159 2.10 -2.79 23.29
CA ALA A 159 2.04 -4.24 23.13
C ALA A 159 2.71 -4.69 21.82
N LYS A 160 2.50 -3.94 20.72
CA LYS A 160 3.15 -4.24 19.44
C LYS A 160 4.66 -3.99 19.49
N LEU A 161 5.09 -2.89 20.10
CA LEU A 161 6.52 -2.61 20.30
C LEU A 161 7.22 -3.73 21.04
N SER A 162 6.60 -4.28 22.11
CA SER A 162 7.19 -5.37 22.88
C SER A 162 7.41 -6.64 22.04
N ARG A 163 6.52 -6.90 21.07
CA ARG A 163 6.59 -8.06 20.17
C ARG A 163 7.58 -7.88 19.02
N GLU A 164 7.71 -6.67 18.50
CA GLU A 164 8.53 -6.34 17.32
C GLU A 164 9.92 -5.82 17.70
N ASN A 165 10.50 -6.37 18.77
CA ASN A 165 11.84 -6.00 19.23
C ASN A 165 12.00 -4.48 19.50
N ASN A 166 11.01 -3.89 20.14
CA ASN A 166 10.96 -2.47 20.48
C ASN A 166 11.13 -1.54 19.26
N ARG A 167 10.49 -1.92 18.13
CA ARG A 167 10.52 -1.13 16.90
C ARG A 167 9.24 -1.31 16.10
N ILE A 168 8.66 -0.20 15.64
CA ILE A 168 7.65 -0.15 14.59
C ILE A 168 8.20 0.68 13.44
N ASP A 169 8.25 0.11 12.23
CA ASP A 169 8.73 0.82 11.05
C ASP A 169 7.73 1.91 10.62
N VAL A 170 6.46 1.55 10.48
CA VAL A 170 5.40 2.48 10.13
C VAL A 170 4.16 2.22 10.99
N LEU A 171 3.74 3.23 11.73
CA LEU A 171 2.43 3.29 12.37
C LEU A 171 1.51 4.15 11.51
N MET A 172 0.38 3.61 11.05
CA MET A 172 -0.62 4.34 10.28
C MET A 172 -1.87 4.54 11.12
N LEU A 173 -2.17 5.77 11.48
CA LEU A 173 -3.43 6.16 12.09
C LEU A 173 -4.53 6.15 11.02
N SER A 174 -5.57 5.38 11.26
CA SER A 174 -6.62 5.07 10.30
C SER A 174 -8.00 4.96 10.98
N GLY A 175 -8.96 4.35 10.29
CA GLY A 175 -10.34 4.19 10.71
C GLY A 175 -11.30 5.02 9.86
N GLY A 176 -12.03 5.96 10.46
CA GLY A 176 -12.83 6.96 9.75
C GLY A 176 -11.95 8.09 9.21
N GLU A 177 -12.00 9.24 9.86
CA GLU A 177 -11.08 10.37 9.58
C GLU A 177 -10.23 10.65 10.84
N PRO A 178 -8.97 10.20 10.88
CA PRO A 178 -8.11 10.35 12.05
C PRO A 178 -7.89 11.80 12.49
N THR A 179 -8.00 12.77 11.56
CA THR A 179 -7.84 14.19 11.93
C THR A 179 -8.98 14.72 12.79
N LEU A 180 -10.09 14.00 12.89
CA LEU A 180 -11.21 14.31 13.78
C LEU A 180 -11.09 13.64 15.16
N TYR A 181 -10.06 12.83 15.40
CA TYR A 181 -9.84 12.17 16.68
C TYR A 181 -9.62 13.22 17.78
N PRO A 182 -10.40 13.18 18.88
CA PRO A 182 -10.41 14.25 19.90
C PRO A 182 -9.05 14.49 20.56
N TRP A 183 -8.26 13.44 20.72
CA TRP A 183 -6.96 13.48 21.40
C TRP A 183 -5.77 13.36 20.43
N LEU A 184 -5.94 13.72 19.13
CA LEU A 184 -4.91 13.50 18.12
C LEU A 184 -3.57 14.17 18.47
N GLU A 185 -3.58 15.42 18.95
CA GLU A 185 -2.34 16.13 19.30
C GLU A 185 -1.60 15.47 20.47
N GLN A 186 -2.37 15.06 21.50
CA GLN A 186 -1.81 14.31 22.64
C GLN A 186 -1.28 12.94 22.21
N LEU A 187 -2.00 12.25 21.30
CA LEU A 187 -1.55 10.98 20.72
C LEU A 187 -0.25 11.17 19.95
N LEU A 188 -0.13 12.17 19.09
CA LEU A 188 1.09 12.45 18.33
C LEU A 188 2.27 12.75 19.24
N GLU A 189 2.08 13.53 20.30
CA GLU A 189 3.12 13.82 21.30
C GLU A 189 3.64 12.53 21.95
N GLN A 190 2.74 11.63 22.34
CA GLN A 190 3.10 10.35 22.94
C GLN A 190 3.76 9.39 21.93
N LEU A 191 3.29 9.36 20.69
CA LEU A 191 3.81 8.47 19.65
C LEU A 191 5.22 8.87 19.18
N VAL A 192 5.51 10.17 19.06
CA VAL A 192 6.87 10.62 18.67
C VAL A 192 7.92 10.37 19.76
N ALA A 193 7.51 10.14 21.00
CA ALA A 193 8.41 9.74 22.09
C ALA A 193 8.76 8.24 22.06
N ARG A 194 8.03 7.44 21.27
CA ARG A 194 8.21 5.98 21.16
C ARG A 194 9.15 5.62 20.01
N PRO A 195 9.74 4.41 20.01
CA PRO A 195 10.63 3.93 18.94
C PRO A 195 9.84 3.51 17.68
N ILE A 196 9.11 4.46 17.13
CA ILE A 196 8.37 4.34 15.87
C ILE A 196 9.14 5.14 14.82
N VAL A 197 9.53 4.51 13.71
CA VAL A 197 10.32 5.20 12.68
C VAL A 197 9.49 6.27 11.97
N ARG A 198 8.23 5.98 11.63
CA ARG A 198 7.34 6.89 10.91
C ARG A 198 5.89 6.74 11.36
N ILE A 199 5.20 7.86 11.49
CA ILE A 199 3.77 7.94 11.81
C ILE A 199 3.06 8.50 10.58
N LEU A 200 2.17 7.72 9.98
CA LEU A 200 1.32 8.15 8.87
C LEU A 200 -0.08 8.48 9.38
N ILE A 201 -0.65 9.58 8.91
CA ILE A 201 -2.05 9.92 9.14
C ILE A 201 -2.80 9.76 7.82
N ASN A 202 -3.68 8.76 7.73
CA ASN A 202 -4.53 8.54 6.57
C ASN A 202 -5.70 9.53 6.60
N SER A 203 -5.72 10.51 5.69
CA SER A 203 -6.67 11.61 5.76
C SER A 203 -7.33 11.94 4.43
N ASN A 204 -8.60 12.34 4.51
CA ASN A 204 -9.31 12.92 3.39
C ASN A 204 -8.91 14.39 3.09
N GLY A 205 -8.13 15.03 3.96
CA GLY A 205 -7.55 16.35 3.77
C GLY A 205 -8.46 17.54 4.05
N LEU A 206 -9.72 17.35 4.40
CA LEU A 206 -10.67 18.46 4.62
C LEU A 206 -10.25 19.36 5.80
N ARG A 207 -9.85 18.78 6.93
CA ARG A 207 -9.33 19.54 8.07
C ARG A 207 -8.05 20.27 7.70
N ILE A 208 -7.13 19.62 7.01
CA ILE A 208 -5.87 20.22 6.56
C ILE A 208 -6.11 21.44 5.67
N ALA A 209 -7.12 21.37 4.79
CA ALA A 209 -7.48 22.47 3.91
C ALA A 209 -8.04 23.70 4.64
N ASN A 210 -8.65 23.54 5.83
CA ASN A 210 -9.44 24.59 6.47
C ASN A 210 -8.94 25.02 7.86
N ASP A 211 -8.01 24.28 8.49
CA ASP A 211 -7.53 24.52 9.86
C ASP A 211 -6.02 24.88 9.83
N ASP A 212 -5.69 26.16 10.03
CA ASP A 212 -4.30 26.64 10.05
C ASP A 212 -3.53 26.13 11.27
N ALA A 213 -4.19 26.07 12.43
CA ALA A 213 -3.58 25.60 13.67
C ALA A 213 -3.19 24.11 13.56
N PHE A 214 -4.03 23.32 12.89
CA PHE A 214 -3.71 21.92 12.65
C PHE A 214 -2.51 21.74 11.71
N VAL A 215 -2.36 22.58 10.68
CA VAL A 215 -1.18 22.54 9.79
C VAL A 215 0.10 22.88 10.57
N GLU A 216 0.06 23.86 11.49
CA GLU A 216 1.20 24.18 12.35
C GLU A 216 1.51 23.01 13.31
N THR A 217 0.50 22.29 13.81
CA THR A 217 0.70 21.05 14.58
C THR A 217 1.43 20.00 13.74
N LEU A 218 0.99 19.74 12.50
CA LEU A 218 1.67 18.79 11.59
C LEU A 218 3.11 19.22 11.32
N LYS A 219 3.36 20.50 11.11
CA LYS A 219 4.69 21.06 10.90
C LYS A 219 5.61 20.89 12.12
N LYS A 220 5.07 20.96 13.35
CA LYS A 220 5.81 20.67 14.59
C LYS A 220 6.38 19.25 14.58
N TYR A 221 5.60 18.28 14.10
CA TYR A 221 5.96 16.85 14.12
C TYR A 221 6.46 16.31 12.77
N ARG A 222 6.68 17.16 11.77
CA ARG A 222 7.00 16.79 10.37
C ARG A 222 8.25 15.92 10.19
N GLU A 223 9.11 15.80 11.19
CA GLU A 223 10.29 14.92 11.15
C GLU A 223 9.92 13.43 11.27
N ARG A 224 8.76 13.14 11.87
CA ARG A 224 8.27 11.78 12.15
C ARG A 224 6.86 11.52 11.60
N VAL A 225 6.09 12.59 11.33
CA VAL A 225 4.70 12.53 10.88
C VAL A 225 4.62 12.87 9.40
N GLU A 226 3.90 12.04 8.65
CA GLU A 226 3.59 12.20 7.24
C GLU A 226 2.09 12.06 7.01
N ILE A 227 1.59 12.65 5.93
CA ILE A 227 0.18 12.56 5.54
C ILE A 227 0.03 11.58 4.38
N TYR A 228 -0.88 10.63 4.56
CA TYR A 228 -1.35 9.73 3.53
C TYR A 228 -2.65 10.33 2.98
N LEU A 229 -2.52 11.25 2.00
CA LEU A 229 -3.63 12.08 1.51
C LEU A 229 -4.41 11.33 0.43
N GLN A 230 -5.68 11.08 0.69
CA GLN A 230 -6.58 10.50 -0.30
C GLN A 230 -6.73 11.44 -1.52
N TYR A 231 -6.32 10.99 -2.71
CA TYR A 231 -6.23 11.80 -3.94
C TYR A 231 -6.53 10.95 -5.18
N ASP A 232 -7.79 10.92 -5.60
CA ASP A 232 -8.28 9.92 -6.55
C ASP A 232 -8.16 10.33 -8.02
N GLY A 233 -7.75 11.57 -8.30
CA GLY A 233 -7.59 12.11 -9.64
C GLY A 233 -7.81 13.62 -9.71
N GLU A 234 -7.73 14.16 -10.92
CA GLU A 234 -7.91 15.57 -11.24
C GLU A 234 -9.32 15.89 -11.79
N GLU A 235 -10.08 14.86 -12.17
CA GLU A 235 -11.42 15.00 -12.74
C GLU A 235 -12.52 15.00 -11.67
N PRO A 236 -13.62 15.76 -11.85
CA PRO A 236 -14.70 15.82 -10.88
C PRO A 236 -15.43 14.49 -10.71
N GLU A 237 -15.50 13.70 -11.77
CA GLU A 237 -16.16 12.38 -11.81
C GLU A 237 -15.48 11.40 -10.86
N SER A 238 -14.15 11.35 -10.85
CA SER A 238 -13.34 10.54 -9.96
C SER A 238 -13.61 10.89 -8.49
N SER A 239 -13.64 12.20 -8.19
CA SER A 239 -13.95 12.68 -6.85
C SER A 239 -15.39 12.34 -6.42
N ARG A 240 -16.37 12.53 -7.29
CA ARG A 240 -17.77 12.18 -7.01
C ARG A 240 -17.97 10.67 -6.81
N TYR A 241 -17.36 9.85 -7.67
CA TYR A 241 -17.46 8.41 -7.56
C TYR A 241 -16.88 7.87 -6.25
N HIS A 242 -15.66 8.30 -5.89
CA HIS A 242 -14.98 7.77 -4.71
C HIS A 242 -15.41 8.46 -3.41
N ARG A 243 -15.73 9.76 -3.43
CA ARG A 243 -15.97 10.56 -2.20
C ARG A 243 -17.41 11.02 -2.01
N GLY A 244 -18.27 10.80 -3.03
CA GLY A 244 -19.67 11.21 -3.01
C GLY A 244 -19.88 12.70 -3.30
N ALA A 245 -18.81 13.47 -3.50
CA ALA A 245 -18.84 14.90 -3.81
C ALA A 245 -17.56 15.35 -4.55
N ASP A 246 -17.63 16.47 -5.25
CA ASP A 246 -16.43 17.08 -5.82
C ASP A 246 -15.68 17.89 -4.73
N ILE A 247 -14.66 17.29 -4.16
CA ILE A 247 -13.82 17.88 -3.10
C ILE A 247 -12.42 18.25 -3.59
N ARG A 248 -12.16 18.27 -4.91
CA ARG A 248 -10.85 18.54 -5.51
C ARG A 248 -10.22 19.86 -5.04
N ARG A 249 -11.02 20.94 -4.91
CA ARG A 249 -10.54 22.22 -4.38
C ARG A 249 -9.92 22.12 -2.99
N PHE A 250 -10.50 21.27 -2.12
CA PHE A 250 -9.96 21.04 -0.78
C PHE A 250 -8.70 20.19 -0.84
N LYS A 251 -8.64 19.21 -1.76
CA LYS A 251 -7.44 18.39 -1.99
C LYS A 251 -6.26 19.27 -2.46
N ALA A 252 -6.49 20.12 -3.44
CA ALA A 252 -5.47 21.04 -3.94
C ALA A 252 -4.97 21.96 -2.82
N ARG A 253 -5.89 22.58 -2.05
CA ARG A 253 -5.53 23.46 -0.93
C ARG A 253 -4.79 22.72 0.18
N ALA A 254 -5.21 21.51 0.54
CA ALA A 254 -4.51 20.69 1.53
C ALA A 254 -3.08 20.39 1.08
N LEU A 255 -2.92 20.02 -0.20
CA LEU A 255 -1.62 19.71 -0.79
C LEU A 255 -0.68 20.91 -0.81
N GLU A 256 -1.17 22.10 -1.21
CA GLU A 256 -0.41 23.35 -1.17
C GLU A 256 0.08 23.67 0.25
N ARG A 257 -0.80 23.52 1.24
CA ARG A 257 -0.48 23.83 2.64
C ARG A 257 0.55 22.86 3.23
N LEU A 258 0.40 21.55 2.94
CA LEU A 258 1.36 20.53 3.38
C LEU A 258 2.73 20.76 2.73
N SER A 259 2.76 21.04 1.43
CA SER A 259 3.98 21.37 0.69
C SER A 259 4.67 22.60 1.28
N ALA A 260 3.94 23.69 1.51
CA ALA A 260 4.47 24.93 2.11
C ALA A 260 4.99 24.71 3.54
N ALA A 261 4.33 23.84 4.33
CA ALA A 261 4.77 23.47 5.68
C ALA A 261 5.96 22.49 5.68
N GLY A 262 6.34 21.96 4.51
CA GLY A 262 7.38 20.95 4.39
C GLY A 262 6.99 19.62 5.05
N VAL A 263 5.71 19.28 5.08
CA VAL A 263 5.20 18.01 5.58
C VAL A 263 5.20 16.99 4.46
N PHE A 264 5.88 15.87 4.64
CA PHE A 264 5.86 14.80 3.63
C PHE A 264 4.45 14.26 3.45
N THR A 265 4.07 14.10 2.20
CA THR A 265 2.74 13.65 1.80
C THR A 265 2.86 12.53 0.77
N THR A 266 2.10 11.47 0.93
CA THR A 266 1.89 10.46 -0.11
C THR A 266 0.48 10.66 -0.68
N LEU A 267 0.37 10.83 -2.00
CA LEU A 267 -0.93 10.85 -2.67
C LEU A 267 -1.45 9.41 -2.76
N THR A 268 -2.63 9.18 -2.24
CA THR A 268 -3.26 7.85 -2.25
C THR A 268 -4.44 7.84 -3.18
N MET A 269 -4.29 7.16 -4.29
CA MET A 269 -5.32 7.02 -5.31
C MET A 269 -6.07 5.69 -5.11
N THR A 270 -7.37 5.75 -4.88
CA THR A 270 -8.25 4.61 -5.07
C THR A 270 -8.60 4.53 -6.55
N ALA A 271 -8.18 3.45 -7.22
CA ALA A 271 -8.33 3.32 -8.68
C ALA A 271 -9.40 2.28 -9.04
N ALA A 272 -10.34 2.67 -9.90
CA ALA A 272 -11.44 1.83 -10.37
C ALA A 272 -11.46 1.77 -11.90
N LEU A 273 -11.61 0.56 -12.45
CA LEU A 273 -11.67 0.31 -13.90
C LEU A 273 -12.81 1.11 -14.53
N GLY A 274 -12.52 1.83 -15.61
CA GLY A 274 -13.48 2.63 -16.35
C GLY A 274 -13.97 3.89 -15.63
N VAL A 275 -13.39 4.23 -14.46
CA VAL A 275 -13.75 5.42 -13.67
C VAL A 275 -12.60 6.42 -13.64
N ASN A 276 -11.47 6.05 -13.10
CA ASN A 276 -10.30 6.90 -12.96
C ASN A 276 -8.97 6.17 -13.26
N ASP A 277 -9.03 4.97 -13.77
CA ASP A 277 -7.83 4.22 -14.19
C ASP A 277 -7.05 4.90 -15.32
N HIS A 278 -7.67 5.83 -16.05
CA HIS A 278 -7.03 6.70 -17.04
C HIS A 278 -6.31 7.92 -16.43
N GLU A 279 -6.52 8.20 -15.15
CA GLU A 279 -5.90 9.34 -14.44
C GLU A 279 -4.61 8.97 -13.66
N ILE A 280 -4.17 7.74 -13.71
CA ILE A 280 -2.97 7.26 -12.98
C ILE A 280 -1.76 8.15 -13.30
N GLY A 281 -1.51 8.43 -14.58
CA GLY A 281 -0.43 9.32 -15.01
C GLY A 281 -0.59 10.76 -14.52
N ASN A 282 -1.82 11.27 -14.42
CA ASN A 282 -2.09 12.63 -13.91
C ASN A 282 -1.71 12.75 -12.43
N VAL A 283 -2.06 11.75 -11.62
CA VAL A 283 -1.71 11.73 -10.18
C VAL A 283 -0.19 11.61 -9.98
N ILE A 284 0.49 10.81 -10.80
CA ILE A 284 1.95 10.69 -10.78
C ILE A 284 2.61 12.03 -11.15
N ARG A 285 2.17 12.68 -12.23
CA ARG A 285 2.68 14.01 -12.62
C ARG A 285 2.43 15.07 -11.53
N ARG A 286 1.27 15.05 -10.88
CA ARG A 286 0.99 15.91 -9.73
C ARG A 286 2.01 15.72 -8.61
N ALA A 287 2.34 14.49 -8.27
CA ALA A 287 3.35 14.19 -7.26
C ALA A 287 4.75 14.67 -7.68
N MET A 288 5.13 14.45 -8.94
CA MET A 288 6.42 14.90 -9.48
C MET A 288 6.57 16.42 -9.42
N GLN A 289 5.50 17.18 -9.65
CA GLN A 289 5.49 18.64 -9.69
C GLN A 289 5.41 19.28 -8.30
N THR A 290 5.00 18.54 -7.27
CA THR A 290 4.74 19.12 -5.94
C THR A 290 5.87 18.78 -4.97
N PRO A 291 6.57 19.80 -4.42
CA PRO A 291 7.58 19.60 -3.37
C PRO A 291 6.98 18.93 -2.13
N PHE A 292 7.76 18.11 -1.45
CA PHE A 292 7.35 17.34 -0.26
C PHE A 292 6.22 16.33 -0.48
N VAL A 293 5.73 16.16 -1.72
CA VAL A 293 5.02 14.93 -2.05
C VAL A 293 6.05 13.84 -2.26
N GLY A 294 6.18 12.95 -1.28
CA GLY A 294 7.18 11.87 -1.29
C GLY A 294 6.85 10.74 -2.27
N GLY A 295 5.61 10.67 -2.76
CA GLY A 295 5.22 9.68 -3.74
C GLY A 295 3.72 9.50 -3.92
N VAL A 296 3.37 8.46 -4.67
CA VAL A 296 2.01 8.04 -4.96
C VAL A 296 1.82 6.60 -4.52
N THR A 297 0.68 6.30 -3.94
CA THR A 297 0.22 4.92 -3.74
C THR A 297 -1.08 4.71 -4.51
N ILE A 298 -1.09 3.76 -5.43
CA ILE A 298 -2.27 3.41 -6.22
C ILE A 298 -2.85 2.11 -5.67
N GLN A 299 -4.13 2.15 -5.33
CA GLN A 299 -4.86 1.05 -4.71
C GLN A 299 -6.07 0.72 -5.57
N PRO A 300 -6.04 -0.37 -6.36
CA PRO A 300 -7.25 -0.84 -7.03
C PRO A 300 -8.38 -1.06 -6.04
N VAL A 301 -9.60 -0.68 -6.40
CA VAL A 301 -10.79 -0.95 -5.59
C VAL A 301 -10.92 -2.46 -5.40
N PHE A 302 -11.24 -2.87 -4.19
CA PHE A 302 -11.46 -4.27 -3.82
C PHE A 302 -12.80 -4.42 -3.07
N GLY A 303 -13.34 -5.63 -3.08
CA GLY A 303 -14.66 -5.93 -2.52
C GLY A 303 -14.66 -5.96 -0.99
N SER A 304 -14.79 -4.79 -0.37
CA SER A 304 -14.92 -4.66 1.08
C SER A 304 -15.79 -3.44 1.44
N GLY A 305 -16.48 -3.48 2.57
CA GLY A 305 -17.36 -2.42 3.02
C GLY A 305 -18.37 -2.02 1.94
N ARG A 306 -18.47 -0.71 1.65
CA ARG A 306 -19.40 -0.23 0.60
C ARG A 306 -19.04 -0.64 -0.82
N SER A 307 -17.84 -1.19 -1.04
CA SER A 307 -17.41 -1.75 -2.34
C SER A 307 -17.57 -3.27 -2.42
N ALA A 308 -18.25 -3.93 -1.48
CA ALA A 308 -18.38 -5.39 -1.44
C ALA A 308 -18.96 -6.01 -2.71
N GLY A 309 -19.76 -5.25 -3.48
CA GLY A 309 -20.41 -5.70 -4.73
C GLY A 309 -19.56 -5.53 -5.99
N ILE A 310 -18.23 -5.31 -5.90
CA ILE A 310 -17.38 -5.21 -7.09
C ILE A 310 -17.42 -6.52 -7.90
N ASP A 311 -17.48 -6.39 -9.23
CA ASP A 311 -17.48 -7.55 -10.13
C ASP A 311 -16.15 -8.31 -10.01
N ALA A 312 -16.24 -9.61 -9.79
CA ALA A 312 -15.09 -10.49 -9.67
C ALA A 312 -14.35 -10.71 -11.01
N MET A 313 -15.00 -10.46 -12.15
CA MET A 313 -14.45 -10.68 -13.48
C MET A 313 -14.12 -9.39 -14.23
N ASP A 314 -14.67 -8.24 -13.81
CA ASP A 314 -14.48 -6.93 -14.45
C ASP A 314 -13.99 -5.91 -13.41
N ARG A 315 -12.67 -5.90 -13.20
CA ARG A 315 -12.01 -5.10 -12.17
C ARG A 315 -10.59 -4.71 -12.55
N LEU A 316 -10.12 -3.60 -12.02
CA LEU A 316 -8.72 -3.20 -12.15
C LEU A 316 -7.84 -4.09 -11.25
N THR A 317 -6.77 -4.65 -11.82
CA THR A 317 -5.87 -5.56 -11.12
C THR A 317 -4.50 -4.92 -10.85
N HIS A 318 -3.63 -5.64 -10.16
CA HIS A 318 -2.24 -5.21 -9.90
C HIS A 318 -1.49 -4.92 -11.20
N THR A 319 -1.41 -5.93 -12.06
CA THR A 319 -0.70 -5.81 -13.34
C THR A 319 -1.43 -4.88 -14.31
N GLY A 320 -2.75 -4.76 -14.18
CA GLY A 320 -3.54 -3.79 -14.92
C GLY A 320 -3.14 -2.34 -14.63
N VAL A 321 -2.87 -2.00 -13.36
CA VAL A 321 -2.31 -0.68 -13.00
C VAL A 321 -0.90 -0.53 -13.58
N LEU A 322 -0.04 -1.54 -13.42
CA LEU A 322 1.34 -1.51 -13.92
C LEU A 322 1.39 -1.31 -15.43
N ALA A 323 0.55 -2.01 -16.19
CA ALA A 323 0.48 -1.89 -17.66
C ALA A 323 0.09 -0.48 -18.14
N ARG A 324 -0.65 0.26 -17.31
CA ARG A 324 -1.10 1.63 -17.62
C ARG A 324 -0.04 2.71 -17.36
N LEU A 325 1.04 2.39 -16.63
CA LEU A 325 2.06 3.39 -16.28
C LEU A 325 2.72 3.98 -17.53
N GLY A 326 3.34 3.14 -18.36
CA GLY A 326 4.06 3.60 -19.56
C GLY A 326 3.20 4.45 -20.50
N PRO A 327 2.04 3.98 -20.94
CA PRO A 327 1.14 4.76 -21.81
C PRO A 327 0.71 6.10 -21.22
N GLN A 328 0.49 6.18 -19.90
CA GLN A 328 -0.04 7.38 -19.26
C GLN A 328 1.04 8.36 -18.77
N THR A 329 2.29 7.93 -18.70
CA THR A 329 3.44 8.78 -18.35
C THR A 329 4.37 9.04 -19.53
N GLU A 330 3.91 8.78 -20.75
CA GLU A 330 4.71 8.96 -21.98
C GLU A 330 6.05 8.22 -21.94
N GLY A 331 6.08 7.09 -21.21
CA GLY A 331 7.26 6.26 -21.02
C GLY A 331 8.22 6.73 -19.94
N GLU A 332 7.93 7.82 -19.21
CA GLU A 332 8.77 8.26 -18.08
C GLU A 332 8.80 7.22 -16.95
N VAL A 333 7.71 6.49 -16.76
CA VAL A 333 7.60 5.40 -15.77
C VAL A 333 6.92 4.21 -16.43
N THR A 334 7.57 3.07 -16.40
CA THR A 334 7.03 1.81 -16.94
C THR A 334 6.90 0.77 -15.84
N TRP A 335 6.25 -0.35 -16.12
CA TRP A 335 6.14 -1.43 -15.14
C TRP A 335 7.50 -2.04 -14.78
N GLN A 336 8.49 -2.00 -15.69
CA GLN A 336 9.85 -2.47 -15.44
C GLN A 336 10.62 -1.61 -14.42
N ASP A 337 10.16 -0.39 -14.17
CA ASP A 337 10.75 0.50 -13.17
C ASP A 337 10.33 0.18 -11.74
N LEU A 338 9.33 -0.70 -11.57
CA LEU A 338 8.85 -1.13 -10.27
C LEU A 338 9.23 -2.59 -10.02
N THR A 339 9.62 -2.89 -8.80
CA THR A 339 9.90 -4.25 -8.32
C THR A 339 8.86 -4.66 -7.30
N ALA A 340 8.69 -5.96 -7.06
CA ALA A 340 7.92 -6.39 -5.91
C ALA A 340 8.60 -5.91 -4.61
N LEU A 341 7.80 -5.60 -3.59
CA LEU A 341 8.32 -5.23 -2.29
C LEU A 341 8.92 -6.47 -1.60
N PRO A 342 10.23 -6.50 -1.28
CA PRO A 342 10.91 -7.71 -0.84
C PRO A 342 10.37 -8.32 0.45
N CYS A 343 9.81 -7.51 1.36
CA CYS A 343 9.29 -7.99 2.65
C CYS A 343 7.85 -8.49 2.58
N SER A 344 7.24 -8.64 1.41
CA SER A 344 5.87 -9.12 1.24
C SER A 344 5.77 -10.13 0.11
N HIS A 345 4.63 -10.81 0.01
CA HIS A 345 4.34 -11.63 -1.16
C HIS A 345 4.41 -10.77 -2.44
N PRO A 346 5.03 -11.23 -3.54
CA PRO A 346 5.26 -10.42 -4.75
C PRO A 346 3.98 -9.86 -5.38
N HIS A 347 2.85 -10.52 -5.15
CA HIS A 347 1.55 -10.03 -5.63
C HIS A 347 0.89 -8.98 -4.72
N CYS A 348 1.53 -8.59 -3.60
CA CYS A 348 0.92 -7.66 -2.61
C CYS A 348 1.32 -6.21 -2.81
N CYS A 349 2.49 -5.96 -3.36
CA CYS A 349 2.99 -4.59 -3.46
C CYS A 349 4.10 -4.50 -4.50
N SER A 350 3.98 -3.52 -5.38
CA SER A 350 5.09 -3.09 -6.25
C SER A 350 5.56 -1.70 -5.85
N VAL A 351 6.86 -1.47 -5.92
CA VAL A 351 7.49 -0.21 -5.54
C VAL A 351 8.56 0.19 -6.56
N GLY A 352 8.59 1.46 -6.93
CA GLY A 352 9.63 2.07 -7.73
C GLY A 352 9.99 3.44 -7.17
N TYR A 353 11.23 3.86 -7.41
CA TYR A 353 11.72 5.17 -6.98
C TYR A 353 12.20 5.96 -8.19
N LEU A 354 11.83 7.23 -8.20
CA LEU A 354 12.23 8.20 -9.21
C LEU A 354 13.13 9.23 -8.57
N LEU A 355 14.18 9.59 -9.27
CA LEU A 355 15.11 10.64 -8.90
C LEU A 355 15.13 11.72 -9.97
N ARG A 356 15.00 12.98 -9.57
CA ARG A 356 15.09 14.14 -10.45
C ARG A 356 16.54 14.52 -10.67
N ASP A 357 16.98 14.49 -11.93
CA ASP A 357 18.31 14.88 -12.32
C ASP A 357 18.51 16.41 -12.41
N ASP A 358 19.71 16.87 -12.78
CA ASP A 358 20.03 18.30 -12.93
C ASP A 358 19.35 18.95 -14.14
N SER A 359 18.91 18.19 -15.11
CA SER A 359 18.10 18.69 -16.25
C SER A 359 16.65 18.93 -15.87
N GLY A 360 16.23 18.42 -14.71
CA GLY A 360 14.85 18.42 -14.25
C GLY A 360 14.03 17.20 -14.68
N SER A 361 14.65 16.26 -15.39
CA SER A 361 14.03 15.01 -15.82
C SER A 361 13.98 14.00 -14.69
N TRP A 362 12.92 13.15 -14.70
CA TRP A 362 12.79 12.08 -13.74
C TRP A 362 13.38 10.78 -14.29
N ARG A 363 14.15 10.10 -13.49
CA ARG A 363 14.78 8.81 -13.82
C ARG A 363 14.42 7.78 -12.76
N SER A 364 14.08 6.57 -13.17
CA SER A 364 13.85 5.50 -12.21
C SER A 364 15.18 4.99 -11.63
N LEU A 365 15.15 4.62 -10.35
CA LEU A 365 16.30 4.00 -9.68
C LEU A 365 16.69 2.69 -10.40
N THR A 366 15.71 1.92 -10.85
CA THR A 366 15.89 0.67 -11.57
C THR A 366 16.65 0.89 -12.88
N SER A 367 16.30 1.93 -13.65
CA SER A 367 17.01 2.28 -14.89
C SER A 367 18.43 2.81 -14.64
N LEU A 368 18.63 3.52 -13.52
CA LEU A 368 19.94 4.08 -13.16
C LEU A 368 20.94 3.02 -12.68
N VAL A 369 20.47 2.06 -11.88
CA VAL A 369 21.32 1.03 -11.27
C VAL A 369 21.42 -0.22 -12.13
N GLY A 370 20.38 -0.51 -12.92
CA GLY A 370 20.19 -1.77 -13.65
C GLY A 370 19.52 -2.85 -12.80
N HIS A 371 18.72 -3.67 -13.45
CA HIS A 371 17.90 -4.70 -12.78
C HIS A 371 18.75 -5.70 -11.98
N ASP A 372 19.83 -6.24 -12.58
CA ASP A 372 20.65 -7.27 -11.94
C ASP A 372 21.32 -6.75 -10.67
N ARG A 373 21.92 -5.56 -10.73
CA ARG A 373 22.55 -4.92 -9.57
C ARG A 373 21.54 -4.54 -8.48
N LEU A 374 20.38 -4.04 -8.90
CA LEU A 374 19.31 -3.73 -7.95
C LEU A 374 18.84 -5.01 -7.27
N LYS A 375 18.67 -6.11 -8.01
CA LYS A 375 18.29 -7.40 -7.45
C LYS A 375 19.32 -7.93 -6.46
N GLU A 376 20.59 -7.93 -6.81
CA GLU A 376 21.69 -8.32 -5.92
C GLU A 376 21.70 -7.49 -4.65
N PHE A 377 21.55 -6.18 -4.77
CA PHE A 377 21.46 -5.27 -3.62
C PHE A 377 20.25 -5.57 -2.73
N LEU A 378 19.10 -5.90 -3.31
CA LEU A 378 17.88 -6.27 -2.60
C LEU A 378 18.01 -7.61 -1.87
N ASP A 379 18.60 -8.59 -2.52
CA ASP A 379 18.83 -9.93 -1.97
C ASP A 379 19.78 -9.87 -0.76
N LEU A 380 20.77 -8.97 -0.79
CA LEU A 380 21.71 -8.74 0.30
C LEU A 380 21.15 -7.83 1.42
N ASN A 381 20.19 -6.97 1.09
CA ASN A 381 19.66 -5.95 2.00
C ASN A 381 18.13 -5.89 1.98
N PRO A 382 17.42 -6.97 2.29
CA PRO A 382 15.95 -7.01 2.19
C PRO A 382 15.25 -5.95 3.06
N ASP A 383 15.95 -5.41 4.06
CA ASP A 383 15.45 -4.41 5.00
C ASP A 383 15.44 -2.97 4.48
N LEU A 384 16.28 -2.68 3.47
CA LEU A 384 16.55 -1.30 3.10
C LEU A 384 15.42 -0.64 2.30
N ILE A 385 14.63 -1.41 1.56
CA ILE A 385 13.77 -0.86 0.51
C ILE A 385 12.36 -0.57 0.98
N ALA A 386 11.83 -1.35 1.90
CA ALA A 386 10.44 -1.24 2.26
C ALA A 386 10.06 0.13 2.80
N ASN A 387 10.92 0.76 3.60
CA ASN A 387 10.54 1.95 4.36
C ASN A 387 11.63 3.01 4.51
N ARG A 388 12.83 2.85 3.94
CA ARG A 388 13.98 3.68 4.36
C ARG A 388 14.51 4.67 3.32
N ILE A 389 14.38 4.40 2.01
CA ILE A 389 14.91 5.33 0.99
C ILE A 389 14.07 6.60 0.87
N ALA A 390 12.75 6.49 1.11
CA ALA A 390 11.86 7.65 1.11
C ALA A 390 11.70 8.30 2.50
N ASP A 391 12.42 7.82 3.49
CA ASP A 391 12.31 8.32 4.85
C ASP A 391 13.22 9.55 5.05
N SER A 392 12.60 10.68 5.38
CA SER A 392 13.32 11.91 5.75
C SER A 392 14.15 11.74 7.04
N ASN A 393 13.80 10.76 7.84
CA ASN A 393 14.51 10.36 9.05
C ASN A 393 15.40 9.15 8.76
N ILE A 394 16.29 9.26 7.77
CA ILE A 394 17.31 8.24 7.55
C ILE A 394 18.07 8.02 8.85
N ASN A 395 17.76 6.90 9.48
CA ASN A 395 18.39 6.46 10.71
C ASN A 395 19.91 6.37 10.50
N GLN A 396 20.68 6.59 11.57
CA GLN A 396 22.15 6.48 11.56
C GLN A 396 22.61 5.13 10.97
N ALA A 397 21.88 4.04 11.24
CA ALA A 397 22.16 2.72 10.69
C ALA A 397 22.05 2.65 9.16
N LEU A 398 21.13 3.41 8.52
CA LEU A 398 21.07 3.50 7.06
C LEU A 398 22.22 4.34 6.51
N LYS A 399 22.56 5.46 7.20
CA LYS A 399 23.72 6.26 6.82
C LYS A 399 24.99 5.42 6.86
N ASP A 400 25.13 4.61 7.89
CA ASP A 400 26.26 3.73 8.07
C ASP A 400 26.23 2.57 7.07
N SER A 401 25.06 2.02 6.75
CA SER A 401 24.90 0.98 5.72
C SER A 401 25.14 1.50 4.30
N VAL A 402 24.57 2.65 3.94
CA VAL A 402 24.84 3.29 2.63
C VAL A 402 26.31 3.71 2.53
N LYS A 403 26.88 4.26 3.62
CA LYS A 403 28.30 4.60 3.70
C LYS A 403 29.17 3.35 3.60
N GLN A 404 28.80 2.25 4.28
CA GLN A 404 29.53 1.00 4.24
C GLN A 404 29.42 0.36 2.84
N SER A 405 28.24 0.29 2.23
CA SER A 405 28.07 -0.22 0.88
C SER A 405 28.83 0.62 -0.16
N LEU A 406 28.88 1.95 0.01
CA LEU A 406 29.72 2.82 -0.80
C LEU A 406 31.22 2.58 -0.53
N LEU A 407 31.62 2.37 0.74
CA LEU A 407 33.01 2.07 1.09
C LEU A 407 33.42 0.68 0.62
N ASP A 408 32.55 -0.32 0.68
CA ASP A 408 32.79 -1.67 0.20
C ASP A 408 32.94 -1.67 -1.34
N LEU A 409 32.04 -0.97 -2.05
CA LEU A 409 32.16 -0.75 -3.49
C LEU A 409 33.45 -0.01 -3.88
N LEU A 410 33.87 0.95 -3.04
CA LEU A 410 35.13 1.69 -3.20
C LEU A 410 36.35 0.83 -2.85
N SER A 411 36.24 -0.10 -1.89
CA SER A 411 37.34 -0.98 -1.46
C SER A 411 37.58 -2.14 -2.45
N GLU A 412 36.55 -2.68 -3.06
CA GLU A 412 36.70 -3.70 -4.12
C GLU A 412 37.40 -3.16 -5.36
N GLN A 413 37.27 -1.85 -5.63
CA GLN A 413 37.98 -1.18 -6.75
C GLN A 413 39.33 -0.61 -6.37
N SER A 414 39.71 -0.56 -5.10
CA SER A 414 40.99 -0.01 -4.65
C SER A 414 42.21 -0.87 -4.99
N SER A 415 42.05 -2.03 -5.62
CA SER A 415 43.13 -2.81 -6.24
C SER A 415 43.64 -2.25 -7.58
N LEU A 416 42.98 -1.22 -8.10
CA LEU A 416 43.40 -0.51 -9.32
C LEU A 416 43.87 0.90 -8.97
N SER A 417 45.15 1.18 -9.24
CA SER A 417 45.89 2.43 -9.06
C SER A 417 45.06 3.73 -9.15
N HIS A 418 45.04 4.48 -8.04
CA HIS A 418 44.56 5.87 -7.86
C HIS A 418 43.71 6.50 -8.98
N PRO A 419 42.42 6.32 -9.02
CA PRO A 419 41.57 7.10 -9.89
C PRO A 419 41.21 8.43 -9.22
N SER A 420 41.11 9.49 -10.03
CA SER A 420 40.54 10.76 -9.58
C SER A 420 39.06 10.55 -9.15
N ILE A 421 38.57 11.33 -8.19
CA ILE A 421 37.16 11.26 -7.74
C ILE A 421 36.16 11.27 -8.93
N GLY A 422 36.52 11.95 -10.03
CA GLY A 422 35.66 11.98 -11.24
C GLY A 422 35.65 10.70 -12.07
N SER A 423 36.73 9.85 -12.03
CA SER A 423 36.73 8.55 -12.69
C SER A 423 35.99 7.50 -11.87
N LEU A 424 36.10 7.57 -10.54
CA LEU A 424 35.37 6.70 -9.60
C LEU A 424 33.85 6.82 -9.78
N TRP A 425 33.38 8.04 -9.97
CA TRP A 425 31.94 8.29 -10.22
C TRP A 425 31.46 7.75 -11.57
N LYS A 426 32.30 7.74 -12.60
CA LYS A 426 31.97 7.14 -13.90
C LYS A 426 31.82 5.62 -13.82
N ASP A 427 32.60 4.97 -12.96
CA ASP A 427 32.58 3.51 -12.83
C ASP A 427 31.42 3.02 -11.94
N ILE A 428 31.02 3.82 -10.94
CA ILE A 428 29.84 3.55 -10.12
C ILE A 428 28.54 3.77 -10.92
N CYS A 429 28.56 4.72 -11.83
CA CYS A 429 27.42 5.14 -12.65
C CYS A 429 27.68 4.89 -14.13
N VAL A 430 27.96 3.67 -14.54
CA VAL A 430 28.01 3.32 -15.98
C VAL A 430 26.61 3.53 -16.56
N GLY A 431 26.41 4.70 -17.21
CA GLY A 431 25.11 5.12 -17.77
C GLY A 431 24.28 6.04 -16.88
N CYS A 432 24.78 6.49 -15.73
CA CYS A 432 24.08 7.47 -14.90
C CYS A 432 24.23 8.88 -15.48
N ASP A 433 23.19 9.36 -16.14
CA ASP A 433 23.04 10.78 -16.54
C ASP A 433 22.53 11.68 -15.40
N LEU A 434 22.83 11.35 -14.13
CA LEU A 434 22.32 12.12 -12.99
C LEU A 434 22.93 13.51 -12.83
N GLY A 435 23.95 13.85 -13.57
CA GLY A 435 24.66 15.12 -13.42
C GLY A 435 25.46 15.23 -12.10
N ILE A 436 26.63 15.85 -12.19
CA ILE A 436 27.54 16.02 -11.03
C ILE A 436 26.89 16.84 -9.91
N GLY A 437 25.99 17.76 -10.23
CA GLY A 437 25.29 18.60 -9.27
C GLY A 437 24.36 17.80 -8.35
N THR A 438 23.54 16.91 -8.91
CA THR A 438 22.64 16.04 -8.13
C THR A 438 23.43 15.11 -7.21
N LEU A 439 24.48 14.49 -7.72
CA LEU A 439 25.34 13.59 -6.95
C LEU A 439 26.07 14.33 -5.80
N THR A 440 26.59 15.53 -6.07
CA THR A 440 27.23 16.37 -5.06
C THR A 440 26.25 16.81 -3.99
N GLN A 441 25.02 17.20 -4.38
CA GLN A 441 23.97 17.56 -3.43
C GLN A 441 23.55 16.38 -2.56
N LEU A 442 23.39 15.18 -3.13
CA LEU A 442 23.10 13.96 -2.39
C LEU A 442 24.20 13.65 -1.37
N ALA A 443 25.46 13.59 -1.84
CA ALA A 443 26.61 13.31 -0.98
C ALA A 443 26.79 14.34 0.15
N THR A 444 26.67 15.64 -0.16
CA THR A 444 26.79 16.69 0.88
C THR A 444 25.60 16.73 1.83
N SER A 445 24.40 16.38 1.35
CA SER A 445 23.19 16.29 2.17
C SER A 445 23.20 15.09 3.12
N ALA A 446 23.91 14.02 2.75
CA ALA A 446 24.06 12.82 3.56
C ALA A 446 25.12 12.97 4.69
N LEU A 447 25.86 14.07 4.74
CA LEU A 447 26.84 14.30 5.80
C LEU A 447 26.16 14.46 7.19
N PRO A 448 26.83 14.03 8.27
CA PRO A 448 26.31 14.20 9.62
C PRO A 448 25.92 15.65 9.93
N GLY A 449 24.77 15.84 10.57
CA GLY A 449 24.24 17.16 10.91
C GLY A 449 23.51 17.91 9.79
N GLN A 450 23.42 17.38 8.56
CA GLN A 450 22.76 18.03 7.42
C GLN A 450 21.30 17.57 7.21
N HIS A 451 20.60 17.15 8.25
CA HIS A 451 19.23 16.61 8.17
C HIS A 451 18.25 17.51 7.39
N LYS A 452 18.32 18.83 7.56
CA LYS A 452 17.45 19.77 6.86
C LYS A 452 17.70 19.77 5.34
N ARG A 453 18.98 19.69 4.93
CA ARG A 453 19.35 19.63 3.50
C ARG A 453 18.92 18.32 2.88
N LEU A 454 19.15 17.19 3.57
CA LEU A 454 18.72 15.89 3.11
C LEU A 454 17.19 15.84 2.96
N ARG A 455 16.45 16.37 3.95
CA ARG A 455 15.01 16.44 3.91
C ARG A 455 14.50 17.26 2.71
N SER A 456 15.10 18.43 2.43
CA SER A 456 14.76 19.24 1.26
C SER A 456 15.06 18.50 -0.04
N PHE A 457 16.25 17.91 -0.13
CA PHE A 457 16.64 17.11 -1.29
C PHE A 457 15.63 15.98 -1.58
N LEU A 458 15.29 15.18 -0.56
CA LEU A 458 14.32 14.09 -0.70
C LEU A 458 12.93 14.62 -1.09
N GLY A 459 12.48 15.71 -0.46
CA GLY A 459 11.17 16.30 -0.74
C GLY A 459 11.01 16.82 -2.16
N GLU A 460 12.10 17.32 -2.76
CA GLU A 460 12.08 17.95 -4.07
C GLU A 460 12.48 17.00 -5.21
N ARG A 461 13.38 16.05 -4.93
CA ARG A 461 14.05 15.26 -5.97
C ARG A 461 13.78 13.77 -5.93
N VAL A 462 13.12 13.24 -4.91
CA VAL A 462 12.82 11.80 -4.81
C VAL A 462 11.33 11.57 -4.75
N LYS A 463 10.81 10.67 -5.57
CA LYS A 463 9.41 10.23 -5.55
C LYS A 463 9.35 8.71 -5.52
N ARG A 464 8.39 8.19 -4.74
CA ARG A 464 8.09 6.76 -4.68
C ARG A 464 6.75 6.49 -5.36
N ILE A 465 6.72 5.48 -6.22
CA ILE A 465 5.47 4.95 -6.76
C ILE A 465 5.25 3.59 -6.12
N THR A 466 4.08 3.39 -5.57
CA THR A 466 3.70 2.15 -4.91
C THR A 466 2.35 1.69 -5.44
N ILE A 467 2.21 0.41 -5.76
CA ILE A 467 0.92 -0.18 -6.14
C ILE A 467 0.60 -1.23 -5.09
N LYS A 468 -0.58 -1.13 -4.46
CA LYS A 468 -1.05 -2.02 -3.40
C LYS A 468 -2.40 -2.62 -3.75
N PRO A 469 -2.43 -3.77 -4.42
CA PRO A 469 -3.67 -4.50 -4.67
C PRO A 469 -4.06 -5.27 -3.41
N PHE A 470 -5.08 -4.78 -2.71
CA PHE A 470 -5.66 -5.53 -1.61
C PHE A 470 -6.52 -6.67 -2.13
N MET A 471 -6.58 -7.75 -1.36
CA MET A 471 -7.47 -8.87 -1.65
C MET A 471 -8.84 -8.66 -1.03
N ASP A 472 -9.86 -9.05 -1.75
CA ASP A 472 -11.16 -9.42 -1.22
C ASP A 472 -11.33 -10.95 -1.27
N ILE A 473 -12.46 -11.43 -0.79
CA ILE A 473 -12.73 -12.88 -0.73
C ILE A 473 -12.66 -13.56 -2.11
N ASN A 474 -12.90 -12.82 -3.20
CA ASN A 474 -12.84 -13.36 -4.55
C ASN A 474 -11.41 -13.64 -5.01
N THR A 475 -10.45 -12.84 -4.56
CA THR A 475 -9.04 -12.91 -4.96
C THR A 475 -8.13 -13.44 -3.85
N MET A 476 -8.69 -13.81 -2.69
CA MET A 476 -7.91 -14.19 -1.53
C MET A 476 -7.23 -15.53 -1.68
N ILE A 477 -5.91 -15.53 -1.47
CA ILE A 477 -5.07 -16.71 -1.35
C ILE A 477 -4.31 -16.68 -0.02
N GLU A 478 -4.13 -17.84 0.61
CA GLU A 478 -3.54 -17.97 1.94
C GLU A 478 -2.07 -17.52 1.96
N GLU A 479 -1.33 -17.80 0.89
CA GLU A 479 0.09 -17.48 0.77
C GLU A 479 0.35 -15.96 0.90
N ARG A 480 -0.58 -15.13 0.42
CA ARG A 480 -0.50 -13.68 0.59
C ARG A 480 -0.85 -13.23 2.01
N LEU A 481 -1.67 -13.99 2.73
CA LEU A 481 -1.98 -13.71 4.14
C LEU A 481 -0.80 -14.07 5.04
N THR A 482 -0.19 -15.24 4.82
CA THR A 482 0.95 -15.70 5.63
C THR A 482 2.20 -14.83 5.44
N GLN A 483 2.36 -14.20 4.27
CA GLN A 483 3.45 -13.27 3.97
C GLN A 483 3.02 -11.80 4.06
N CYS A 484 1.90 -11.51 4.69
CA CYS A 484 1.43 -10.14 4.86
C CYS A 484 2.34 -9.39 5.84
N CYS A 485 2.73 -8.17 5.49
CA CYS A 485 3.48 -7.26 6.35
C CYS A 485 2.68 -5.99 6.70
N VAL A 486 1.40 -5.95 6.35
CA VAL A 486 0.48 -4.85 6.64
C VAL A 486 -0.62 -5.37 7.56
N HIS A 487 -0.56 -5.00 8.81
CA HIS A 487 -1.44 -5.53 9.84
C HIS A 487 -2.32 -4.45 10.46
N VAL A 488 -3.51 -4.85 10.86
CA VAL A 488 -4.45 -4.02 11.64
C VAL A 488 -4.37 -4.44 13.10
N ALA A 489 -4.29 -3.48 13.98
CA ALA A 489 -4.36 -3.71 15.41
C ALA A 489 -5.75 -4.23 15.79
N THR A 490 -5.77 -5.29 16.59
CA THR A 490 -6.99 -5.97 17.03
C THR A 490 -6.89 -6.33 18.51
N VAL A 491 -8.02 -6.62 19.12
CA VAL A 491 -8.13 -7.11 20.50
C VAL A 491 -8.66 -8.53 20.48
N ASN A 492 -8.07 -9.42 21.28
CA ASN A 492 -8.55 -10.78 21.40
C ASN A 492 -9.93 -10.78 22.11
N GLU A 493 -10.80 -11.71 21.71
CA GLU A 493 -12.11 -11.91 22.38
C GLU A 493 -11.94 -12.37 23.84
N THR A 494 -10.88 -13.13 24.10
CA THR A 494 -10.57 -13.62 25.46
C THR A 494 -9.60 -12.66 26.13
N PRO A 495 -9.99 -11.96 27.19
CA PRO A 495 -9.08 -11.13 27.95
C PRO A 495 -8.02 -11.97 28.67
N ALA A 496 -6.95 -11.33 29.11
CA ALA A 496 -5.94 -11.95 29.96
C ALA A 496 -6.53 -12.38 31.33
N ALA A 497 -5.80 -13.19 32.07
CA ALA A 497 -6.25 -13.72 33.38
C ALA A 497 -6.55 -12.60 34.41
N ASP A 498 -5.94 -11.45 34.28
CA ASP A 498 -6.17 -10.25 35.10
C ASP A 498 -7.33 -9.37 34.59
N GLY A 499 -8.02 -9.78 33.50
CA GLY A 499 -9.11 -9.05 32.87
C GLY A 499 -8.66 -7.95 31.90
N SER A 500 -7.37 -7.77 31.67
CA SER A 500 -6.87 -6.79 30.72
C SER A 500 -7.10 -7.23 29.25
N ALA A 501 -7.21 -6.25 28.36
CA ALA A 501 -7.34 -6.51 26.92
C ALA A 501 -6.03 -7.12 26.38
N VAL A 502 -6.17 -8.19 25.58
CA VAL A 502 -5.04 -8.80 24.88
C VAL A 502 -4.95 -8.21 23.49
N HIS A 503 -4.01 -7.29 23.30
CA HIS A 503 -3.76 -6.67 22.02
C HIS A 503 -3.06 -7.62 21.05
N GLN A 504 -3.55 -7.70 19.84
CA GLN A 504 -3.05 -8.54 18.76
C GLN A 504 -3.00 -7.73 17.46
N CYS A 505 -2.63 -8.39 16.37
CA CYS A 505 -2.80 -7.83 15.03
C CYS A 505 -3.17 -8.95 14.05
N ALA A 506 -3.79 -8.57 12.95
CA ALA A 506 -4.17 -9.48 11.88
C ALA A 506 -3.85 -8.87 10.51
N PRO A 507 -3.63 -9.69 9.47
CA PRO A 507 -3.43 -9.22 8.11
C PRO A 507 -4.57 -8.30 7.66
N PHE A 508 -4.24 -7.15 7.06
CA PHE A 508 -5.23 -6.15 6.63
C PHE A 508 -6.36 -6.79 5.79
N CYS A 509 -6.01 -7.58 4.77
CA CYS A 509 -7.03 -8.19 3.90
C CYS A 509 -7.94 -9.18 4.66
N ALA A 510 -7.42 -9.89 5.67
CA ALA A 510 -8.21 -10.77 6.51
C ALA A 510 -9.21 -10.00 7.37
N VAL A 511 -8.79 -8.87 7.97
CA VAL A 511 -9.68 -8.00 8.75
C VAL A 511 -10.79 -7.40 7.89
N GLN A 512 -10.50 -7.09 6.63
CA GLN A 512 -11.50 -6.55 5.71
C GLN A 512 -12.48 -7.61 5.18
N ALA A 513 -12.05 -8.86 5.07
CA ALA A 513 -12.89 -9.93 4.53
C ALA A 513 -13.74 -10.62 5.61
N TRP A 514 -13.20 -10.88 6.80
CA TRP A 514 -13.88 -11.68 7.83
C TRP A 514 -14.42 -10.84 8.97
N ALA A 515 -15.75 -10.81 9.06
CA ALA A 515 -16.47 -10.07 10.09
C ALA A 515 -16.01 -10.35 11.54
N PRO A 516 -15.67 -11.58 11.96
CA PRO A 516 -15.11 -11.84 13.29
C PRO A 516 -13.83 -11.05 13.58
N LEU A 517 -12.93 -10.90 12.60
CA LEU A 517 -11.71 -10.08 12.75
C LEU A 517 -12.02 -8.58 12.71
N SER A 518 -12.91 -8.16 11.82
CA SER A 518 -13.30 -6.75 11.71
C SER A 518 -13.90 -6.22 13.02
N LYS A 519 -14.69 -7.02 13.72
CA LYS A 519 -15.28 -6.67 15.02
C LYS A 519 -14.25 -6.52 16.15
N ARG A 520 -13.03 -7.01 15.97
CA ARG A 520 -11.92 -6.92 16.94
C ARG A 520 -11.05 -5.68 16.76
N ARG A 521 -11.34 -4.81 15.79
CA ARG A 521 -10.61 -3.54 15.65
C ARG A 521 -10.77 -2.69 16.91
N ILE A 522 -9.73 -1.97 17.30
CA ILE A 522 -9.69 -1.23 18.56
C ILE A 522 -10.83 -0.23 18.66
N SER A 523 -11.10 0.55 17.62
CA SER A 523 -12.15 1.56 17.62
C SER A 523 -13.55 0.97 17.81
N THR A 524 -13.79 -0.26 17.37
CA THR A 524 -15.10 -0.94 17.49
C THR A 524 -15.20 -1.80 18.75
N ALA A 525 -14.08 -2.35 19.24
CA ALA A 525 -14.04 -3.26 20.37
C ALA A 525 -14.15 -2.56 21.72
N THR A 526 -13.71 -1.32 21.85
CA THR A 526 -13.58 -0.61 23.13
C THR A 526 -14.86 0.05 23.64
N GLY A 527 -16.00 -0.10 22.95
CA GLY A 527 -17.32 0.36 23.43
C GLY A 527 -17.33 1.83 23.87
N SER A 528 -16.77 2.71 23.04
CA SER A 528 -16.50 4.10 23.36
C SER A 528 -17.71 4.87 23.88
N PRO A 529 -17.53 5.78 24.85
CA PRO A 529 -18.54 6.77 25.15
C PRO A 529 -18.81 7.56 23.86
N ALA A 530 -20.07 7.58 23.45
CA ALA A 530 -20.52 8.41 22.34
C ALA A 530 -19.91 9.82 22.48
N LEU A 531 -19.54 10.45 21.37
CA LEU A 531 -19.09 11.85 21.31
C LEU A 531 -20.17 12.84 21.80
N ALA A 532 -20.85 12.52 22.88
CA ALA A 532 -21.82 13.38 23.53
C ALA A 532 -21.09 14.61 24.09
N GLY A 533 -21.01 15.67 23.30
CA GLY A 533 -20.50 16.97 23.72
C GLY A 533 -19.32 17.55 22.97
N VAL A 534 -18.75 16.88 21.97
CA VAL A 534 -17.84 17.57 21.04
C VAL A 534 -18.70 18.29 20.01
N SER A 535 -19.02 19.56 20.31
CA SER A 535 -19.67 20.42 19.34
C SER A 535 -18.80 20.49 18.08
N ASP A 536 -19.41 20.23 16.95
CA ASP A 536 -18.83 20.18 15.60
C ASP A 536 -18.39 21.57 15.08
N GLU A 537 -17.99 22.47 15.98
CA GLU A 537 -17.57 23.83 15.65
C GLU A 537 -16.27 23.92 14.82
N ARG A 538 -15.53 22.79 14.66
CA ARG A 538 -14.27 22.75 13.89
C ARG A 538 -14.36 22.02 12.55
N ALA A 539 -15.47 21.38 12.26
CA ALA A 539 -15.73 20.80 10.94
C ALA A 539 -16.79 21.66 10.25
N PRO A 540 -16.51 22.27 9.10
CA PRO A 540 -17.57 22.87 8.31
C PRO A 540 -18.53 21.75 7.93
N ALA A 541 -19.76 21.81 8.45
CA ALA A 541 -20.84 20.96 8.00
C ALA A 541 -20.94 21.09 6.49
N PHE A 542 -20.68 20.02 5.76
CA PHE A 542 -20.89 19.97 4.33
C PHE A 542 -22.41 19.87 4.10
N ALA A 543 -23.08 21.02 4.14
CA ALA A 543 -24.42 21.11 3.58
C ALA A 543 -24.28 20.88 2.06
N PRO A 544 -24.99 19.93 1.45
CA PRO A 544 -25.02 19.77 0.01
C PRO A 544 -25.48 21.13 -0.56
N GLY A 545 -24.61 21.78 -1.32
CA GLY A 545 -24.93 23.03 -1.98
C GLY A 545 -26.18 22.82 -2.82
N THR A 546 -27.20 23.62 -2.58
CA THR A 546 -28.40 23.71 -3.40
C THR A 546 -28.07 24.42 -4.71
N ASP A 547 -27.28 23.76 -5.55
CA ASP A 547 -27.31 24.05 -6.98
C ASP A 547 -28.41 23.19 -7.57
N GLY A 548 -29.53 23.84 -7.84
CA GLY A 548 -30.77 23.23 -8.32
C GLY A 548 -30.55 22.52 -9.67
N ALA A 549 -30.32 21.24 -9.60
CA ALA A 549 -30.60 20.31 -10.68
C ALA A 549 -31.16 19.02 -10.03
N THR A 550 -32.46 18.87 -10.08
CA THR A 550 -33.18 17.64 -9.75
C THR A 550 -32.66 16.51 -10.62
N ALA A 551 -31.67 15.78 -10.14
CA ALA A 551 -31.33 14.49 -10.73
C ALA A 551 -32.23 13.44 -10.07
N SER A 552 -33.25 13.02 -10.83
CA SER A 552 -34.05 11.84 -10.62
C SER A 552 -33.13 10.65 -10.30
N ALA A 553 -33.43 9.95 -9.21
CA ALA A 553 -32.82 8.66 -8.90
C ALA A 553 -33.19 7.66 -10.01
N ALA A 554 -32.28 7.43 -10.94
CA ALA A 554 -32.37 6.32 -11.87
C ALA A 554 -31.77 5.09 -11.18
N ALA A 555 -32.61 4.08 -11.03
CA ALA A 555 -32.19 2.71 -10.70
C ALA A 555 -31.17 2.19 -11.73
N PRO A 556 -30.27 1.25 -11.35
CA PRO A 556 -29.27 0.73 -12.27
C PRO A 556 -29.95 0.11 -13.48
N ALA A 557 -29.61 0.62 -14.65
CA ALA A 557 -30.09 0.10 -15.90
C ALA A 557 -29.55 -1.32 -16.11
N GLN A 558 -30.46 -2.21 -16.48
CA GLN A 558 -30.19 -3.57 -16.92
C GLN A 558 -29.16 -3.57 -18.06
N SER A 559 -28.25 -4.53 -17.98
CA SER A 559 -27.22 -4.82 -18.96
C SER A 559 -27.75 -4.79 -20.40
N ALA A 560 -27.32 -3.81 -21.18
CA ALA A 560 -27.36 -3.90 -22.64
C ALA A 560 -26.14 -4.73 -23.06
N ALA A 561 -26.41 -5.88 -23.69
CA ALA A 561 -25.42 -6.72 -24.30
C ALA A 561 -24.67 -5.93 -25.38
N PHE A 562 -23.40 -5.61 -25.12
CA PHE A 562 -22.48 -5.13 -26.14
C PHE A 562 -21.87 -6.34 -26.83
N THR A 563 -22.22 -6.50 -28.11
CA THR A 563 -21.56 -7.43 -29.03
C THR A 563 -20.09 -7.04 -29.15
N SER A 564 -19.20 -8.01 -28.88
CA SER A 564 -17.76 -7.89 -29.03
C SER A 564 -17.39 -7.63 -30.49
N ASP A 565 -16.98 -6.42 -30.83
CA ASP A 565 -16.26 -6.11 -32.04
C ASP A 565 -14.77 -6.31 -31.83
N SER A 566 -14.24 -7.44 -32.28
CA SER A 566 -12.86 -7.91 -32.12
C SER A 566 -11.84 -7.24 -33.07
N SER A 567 -12.09 -6.01 -33.55
CA SER A 567 -11.27 -5.38 -34.60
C SER A 567 -10.30 -4.28 -34.13
N ARG A 568 -9.96 -4.17 -32.84
CA ARG A 568 -8.95 -3.20 -32.37
C ARG A 568 -7.78 -3.82 -31.62
N LEU A 569 -7.18 -4.84 -32.21
CA LEU A 569 -5.83 -5.28 -31.82
C LEU A 569 -4.82 -4.53 -32.69
N ILE A 570 -3.98 -3.72 -32.07
CA ILE A 570 -2.85 -3.06 -32.72
C ILE A 570 -1.79 -4.15 -32.97
N PRO A 571 -1.33 -4.36 -34.23
CA PRO A 571 -0.35 -5.39 -34.53
C PRO A 571 1.05 -4.97 -34.03
N VAL A 572 1.63 -5.77 -33.14
CA VAL A 572 3.05 -5.70 -32.79
C VAL A 572 3.85 -6.21 -33.98
N LYS A 573 4.57 -5.32 -34.65
CA LYS A 573 5.54 -5.69 -35.69
C LYS A 573 6.78 -6.30 -35.03
N SER A 574 7.01 -7.59 -35.25
CA SER A 574 8.28 -8.24 -34.98
C SER A 574 9.36 -7.63 -35.89
N ARG A 575 10.44 -7.12 -35.31
CA ARG A 575 11.71 -6.92 -36.04
C ARG A 575 12.65 -8.05 -35.63
N ARG A 576 13.21 -8.66 -36.67
CA ARG A 576 14.31 -9.62 -36.61
C ARG A 576 15.59 -8.94 -36.12
#